data_ec30889c16fc9de865a0788bbe0fb25d
#
_entry.id   ec30889c16fc9de865a0788bbe0fb25d
#
_cell.length_a   1.000
_cell.length_b   1.000
_cell.length_c   1.000
_cell.angle_alpha   90.00
_cell.angle_beta   90.00
_cell.angle_gamma   90.00
#
_symmetry.space_group_name_H-M   'P 1'
#
loop_
_entity.id
_entity.type
_entity.pdbx_description
1 polymer ?
#
loop_
_entity_poly.entity_id
_entity_poly.type
_entity_poly.pdbx_seq_one_letter_code
_entity_poly.pdbx_strand_id
1 'polypeptide(L)'
;SPLGTNYSILTGNITSTNNVISTIDNNYTVFTTDIVGSSSGSGVIINVNGEVIGLVMQDYGNEEDQTTLTALSISELKQLIEKLSNNQDIPYIGLGLTTVSAATAKEYDIPKGAYIKEVKMDSPALAAGLQSGDVITEMDGEAVYTVDSYESKLLALKPGDEVEIVVQRQGAEKYEEITCTVQVGVLK
;
A
#
# COMPACT_ATOMS: atom_id res chain seq x y z
N SER A 1 35.83 -13.08 -8.56
CA SER A 1 35.92 -11.71 -9.08
C SER A 1 34.61 -11.00 -8.78
N PRO A 2 34.54 -9.93 -8.03
CA PRO A 2 33.35 -9.14 -7.97
C PRO A 2 33.16 -8.53 -9.36
N LEU A 3 32.06 -8.84 -10.00
CA LEU A 3 31.60 -8.15 -11.19
C LEU A 3 31.60 -6.66 -10.87
N GLY A 4 32.34 -5.86 -11.63
CA GLY A 4 32.41 -4.43 -11.43
C GLY A 4 31.00 -3.86 -11.57
N THR A 5 30.44 -3.40 -10.45
CA THR A 5 29.18 -2.65 -10.43
C THR A 5 29.51 -1.26 -10.94
N ASN A 6 29.04 -0.93 -12.14
CA ASN A 6 29.11 0.44 -12.64
C ASN A 6 28.02 1.24 -11.91
N TYR A 7 28.42 2.13 -11.04
CA TYR A 7 27.54 3.12 -10.44
C TYR A 7 27.44 4.33 -11.37
N SER A 8 26.21 4.77 -11.64
CA SER A 8 25.95 5.99 -12.37
C SER A 8 25.28 7.01 -11.44
N ILE A 9 25.72 8.26 -11.47
CA ILE A 9 25.06 9.38 -10.83
C ILE A 9 24.29 10.11 -11.93
N LEU A 10 22.96 10.15 -11.79
CA LEU A 10 22.08 10.84 -12.71
C LEU A 10 21.40 11.99 -11.95
N THR A 11 21.10 13.07 -12.66
CA THR A 11 20.43 14.25 -12.11
C THR A 11 19.20 14.58 -12.93
N GLY A 12 18.15 15.07 -12.28
CA GLY A 12 16.90 15.46 -12.94
C GLY A 12 15.90 16.03 -11.94
N ASN A 13 14.65 16.12 -12.36
CA ASN A 13 13.57 16.71 -11.61
C ASN A 13 12.48 15.67 -11.32
N ILE A 14 11.75 15.83 -10.20
CA ILE A 14 10.52 15.11 -9.94
C ILE A 14 9.43 15.74 -10.82
N THR A 15 8.75 14.92 -11.60
CA THR A 15 7.69 15.34 -12.53
C THR A 15 6.29 15.10 -12.01
N SER A 16 6.12 14.12 -11.11
CA SER A 16 4.84 13.83 -10.43
C SER A 16 5.09 13.18 -9.06
N THR A 17 4.23 13.49 -8.09
CA THR A 17 4.30 12.96 -6.72
C THR A 17 3.01 12.25 -6.29
N ASN A 18 2.03 12.12 -7.19
CA ASN A 18 0.66 11.70 -6.81
C ASN A 18 0.27 10.34 -7.40
N ASN A 19 1.22 9.57 -7.90
CA ASN A 19 0.94 8.23 -8.39
C ASN A 19 0.90 7.25 -7.21
N VAL A 20 -0.05 6.32 -7.23
CA VAL A 20 -0.22 5.32 -6.18
C VAL A 20 -0.11 3.93 -6.77
N ILE A 21 0.68 3.08 -6.14
CA ILE A 21 0.77 1.66 -6.42
C ILE A 21 0.03 0.93 -5.31
N SER A 22 -1.02 0.19 -5.70
CA SER A 22 -1.76 -0.65 -4.77
C SER A 22 -1.13 -2.04 -4.71
N THR A 23 -0.79 -2.46 -3.51
CA THR A 23 -0.35 -3.82 -3.19
C THR A 23 -1.37 -4.46 -2.24
N ILE A 24 -1.07 -5.67 -1.78
CA ILE A 24 -1.90 -6.31 -0.75
C ILE A 24 -1.61 -5.64 0.59
N ASP A 25 -2.68 -5.30 1.29
CA ASP A 25 -2.72 -4.60 2.58
C ASP A 25 -2.10 -3.20 2.59
N ASN A 26 -1.65 -2.67 1.43
CA ASN A 26 -1.00 -1.37 1.36
C ASN A 26 -1.15 -0.65 0.03
N ASN A 27 -1.03 0.68 0.08
CA ASN A 27 -0.87 1.56 -1.08
C ASN A 27 0.40 2.40 -0.89
N TYR A 28 1.28 2.39 -1.87
CA TYR A 28 2.51 3.18 -1.84
C TYR A 28 2.43 4.37 -2.78
N THR A 29 2.76 5.54 -2.28
CA THR A 29 2.97 6.71 -3.13
C THR A 29 4.30 6.59 -3.88
N VAL A 30 4.23 6.77 -5.18
CA VAL A 30 5.41 6.82 -6.04
C VAL A 30 5.52 8.18 -6.68
N PHE A 31 6.73 8.60 -6.92
CA PHE A 31 7.02 9.78 -7.73
C PHE A 31 7.77 9.39 -8.99
N THR A 32 7.49 10.11 -10.06
CA THR A 32 8.16 9.96 -11.34
C THR A 32 9.17 11.09 -11.55
N THR A 33 10.19 10.82 -12.35
CA THR A 33 11.26 11.77 -12.67
C THR A 33 11.39 11.95 -14.18
N ASP A 34 12.12 12.97 -14.62
CA ASP A 34 12.58 13.13 -16.00
C ASP A 34 13.92 12.41 -16.26
N ILE A 35 14.43 11.68 -15.29
CA ILE A 35 15.69 10.96 -15.39
C ILE A 35 15.47 9.69 -16.22
N VAL A 36 16.19 9.57 -17.32
CA VAL A 36 16.23 8.37 -18.14
C VAL A 36 17.21 7.37 -17.50
N GLY A 37 16.75 6.16 -17.24
CA GLY A 37 17.52 5.09 -16.62
C GLY A 37 17.32 3.77 -17.31
N SER A 38 17.94 2.72 -16.78
CA SER A 38 17.73 1.34 -17.24
C SER A 38 16.53 0.74 -16.51
N SER A 39 15.66 0.01 -17.22
CA SER A 39 14.55 -0.74 -16.64
C SER A 39 14.99 -1.79 -15.60
N SER A 40 16.23 -2.24 -15.66
CA SER A 40 16.85 -3.15 -14.68
C SER A 40 17.68 -2.44 -13.62
N GLY A 41 17.70 -1.10 -13.64
CA GLY A 41 18.46 -0.29 -12.67
C GLY A 41 17.79 -0.30 -11.30
N SER A 42 18.60 -0.39 -10.24
CA SER A 42 18.16 -0.16 -8.86
C SER A 42 19.00 0.96 -8.25
N GLY A 43 18.43 1.69 -7.32
CA GLY A 43 19.16 2.78 -6.70
C GLY A 43 18.32 3.56 -5.70
N VAL A 44 18.92 4.62 -5.19
CA VAL A 44 18.27 5.58 -4.29
C VAL A 44 18.22 6.95 -4.96
N ILE A 45 17.16 7.70 -4.67
CA ILE A 45 17.05 9.10 -5.06
C ILE A 45 17.39 9.94 -3.83
N ILE A 46 18.32 10.89 -4.01
CA ILE A 46 18.75 11.81 -2.98
C ILE A 46 18.37 13.24 -3.41
N ASN A 47 17.90 14.04 -2.45
CA ASN A 47 17.66 15.45 -2.69
C ASN A 47 18.96 16.27 -2.61
N VAL A 48 18.84 17.56 -2.87
CA VAL A 48 19.99 18.51 -2.86
C VAL A 48 20.63 18.66 -1.48
N ASN A 49 19.96 18.24 -0.41
CA ASN A 49 20.48 18.25 0.97
C ASN A 49 21.23 16.94 1.34
N GLY A 50 21.28 15.96 0.43
CA GLY A 50 21.88 14.67 0.66
C GLY A 50 20.96 13.66 1.39
N GLU A 51 19.67 13.94 1.51
CA GLU A 51 18.70 13.06 2.14
C GLU A 51 18.11 12.08 1.12
N VAL A 52 18.01 10.79 1.51
CA VAL A 52 17.32 9.79 0.69
C VAL A 52 15.82 10.06 0.72
N ILE A 53 15.23 10.29 -0.44
CA ILE A 53 13.80 10.60 -0.61
C ILE A 53 13.03 9.48 -1.29
N GLY A 54 13.70 8.53 -1.94
CA GLY A 54 13.04 7.42 -2.59
C GLY A 54 13.95 6.26 -2.96
N LEU A 55 13.32 5.11 -3.20
CA LEU A 55 13.93 3.90 -3.73
C LEU A 55 13.46 3.69 -5.16
N VAL A 56 14.41 3.61 -6.11
CA VAL A 56 14.10 3.36 -7.52
C VAL A 56 13.46 1.99 -7.67
N MET A 57 12.31 1.96 -8.36
CA MET A 57 11.61 0.74 -8.69
C MET A 57 12.02 0.24 -10.07
N GLN A 58 12.22 -1.06 -10.19
CA GLN A 58 12.34 -1.74 -11.46
C GLN A 58 10.94 -2.01 -12.04
N ASP A 59 10.79 -1.88 -13.35
CA ASP A 59 9.60 -2.28 -14.12
C ASP A 59 8.26 -1.59 -13.76
N TYR A 60 8.29 -0.38 -13.19
CA TYR A 60 7.10 0.43 -13.05
C TYR A 60 7.06 1.57 -14.07
N GLY A 61 6.90 1.22 -15.31
CA GLY A 61 6.68 2.14 -16.41
C GLY A 61 5.93 1.41 -17.52
N ASN A 62 4.97 2.08 -18.15
CA ASN A 62 4.16 1.54 -19.23
C ASN A 62 5.01 0.79 -20.26
N GLU A 63 4.47 -0.30 -20.80
CA GLU A 63 5.09 -1.21 -21.77
C GLU A 63 5.53 -0.56 -23.10
N GLU A 64 5.39 0.74 -23.27
CA GLU A 64 5.80 1.48 -24.46
C GLU A 64 6.85 2.54 -24.12
N ASP A 65 8.11 2.18 -24.29
CA ASP A 65 9.28 3.07 -24.57
C ASP A 65 9.68 4.15 -23.54
N GLN A 66 9.26 4.15 -22.29
CA GLN A 66 9.68 5.16 -21.34
C GLN A 66 10.57 4.60 -20.23
N THR A 67 11.84 4.86 -20.38
CA THR A 67 12.91 4.52 -19.42
C THR A 67 13.06 5.56 -18.31
N THR A 68 12.03 6.33 -17.99
CA THR A 68 12.10 7.31 -16.89
C THR A 68 12.00 6.62 -15.53
N LEU A 69 12.86 7.03 -14.60
CA LEU A 69 12.91 6.43 -13.28
C LEU A 69 11.69 6.81 -12.45
N THR A 70 11.07 5.78 -11.88
CA THR A 70 10.01 5.89 -10.87
C THR A 70 10.54 5.40 -9.53
N ALA A 71 10.15 6.04 -8.44
CA ALA A 71 10.62 5.68 -7.11
C ALA A 71 9.50 5.64 -6.08
N LEU A 72 9.59 4.69 -5.16
CA LEU A 72 8.79 4.66 -3.93
C LEU A 72 9.25 5.75 -2.99
N SER A 73 8.30 6.46 -2.38
CA SER A 73 8.58 7.46 -1.35
C SER A 73 9.16 6.79 -0.10
N ILE A 74 10.31 7.24 0.35
CA ILE A 74 10.97 6.69 1.54
C ILE A 74 10.16 6.96 2.82
N SER A 75 9.36 8.03 2.85
CA SER A 75 8.56 8.41 4.00
C SER A 75 7.56 7.33 4.38
N GLU A 76 6.96 6.68 3.39
CA GLU A 76 5.96 5.62 3.59
C GLU A 76 6.60 4.27 3.94
N LEU A 77 7.83 4.07 3.51
CA LEU A 77 8.58 2.84 3.80
C LEU A 77 9.20 2.80 5.20
N LYS A 78 9.17 3.92 5.94
CA LYS A 78 9.88 4.06 7.20
C LYS A 78 9.51 2.97 8.22
N GLN A 79 8.23 2.75 8.45
CA GLN A 79 7.77 1.74 9.42
C GLN A 79 8.11 0.32 8.96
N LEU A 80 7.98 0.04 7.66
CA LEU A 80 8.35 -1.24 7.06
C LEU A 80 9.85 -1.49 7.20
N ILE A 81 10.69 -0.50 6.89
CA ILE A 81 12.15 -0.58 7.02
C ILE A 81 12.54 -0.81 8.48
N GLU A 82 11.89 -0.13 9.43
CA GLU A 82 12.15 -0.29 10.86
C GLU A 82 11.83 -1.72 11.32
N LYS A 83 10.68 -2.27 10.95
CA LYS A 83 10.32 -3.65 11.26
C LYS A 83 11.32 -4.64 10.67
N LEU A 84 11.65 -4.53 9.38
CA LEU A 84 12.60 -5.40 8.70
C LEU A 84 13.99 -5.32 9.31
N SER A 85 14.46 -4.11 9.65
CA SER A 85 15.79 -3.89 10.30
C SER A 85 15.87 -4.51 11.68
N ASN A 86 14.75 -4.60 12.38
CA ASN A 86 14.62 -5.23 13.69
C ASN A 86 14.26 -6.72 13.61
N ASN A 87 14.28 -7.31 12.42
CA ASN A 87 13.90 -8.71 12.17
C ASN A 87 12.52 -9.06 12.74
N GLN A 88 11.58 -8.12 12.59
CA GLN A 88 10.17 -8.30 12.99
C GLN A 88 9.36 -8.77 11.80
N ASP A 89 8.42 -9.67 12.07
CA ASP A 89 7.46 -10.12 11.07
C ASP A 89 6.52 -8.96 10.66
N ILE A 90 6.13 -8.96 9.40
CA ILE A 90 5.18 -8.00 8.87
C ILE A 90 3.77 -8.57 9.02
N PRO A 91 2.86 -7.85 9.71
CA PRO A 91 1.47 -8.28 9.82
C PRO A 91 0.79 -8.29 8.44
N TYR A 92 -0.11 -9.26 8.25
CA TYR A 92 -0.76 -9.51 6.97
C TYR A 92 -2.22 -9.91 7.19
N ILE A 93 -3.12 -9.34 6.42
CA ILE A 93 -4.54 -9.69 6.39
C ILE A 93 -4.96 -10.25 5.02
N GLY A 94 -4.42 -9.70 3.93
CA GLY A 94 -4.61 -10.23 2.59
C GLY A 94 -5.68 -9.50 1.76
N LEU A 95 -5.74 -8.18 1.85
CA LEU A 95 -6.72 -7.32 1.20
C LEU A 95 -6.09 -6.43 0.12
N GLY A 96 -6.68 -6.42 -1.07
CA GLY A 96 -6.45 -5.40 -2.08
C GLY A 96 -7.43 -4.24 -1.86
N LEU A 97 -6.94 -3.05 -1.54
CA LEU A 97 -7.76 -1.94 -1.06
C LEU A 97 -7.69 -0.71 -1.97
N THR A 98 -8.71 0.14 -1.88
CA THR A 98 -8.69 1.50 -2.41
C THR A 98 -9.50 2.43 -1.51
N THR A 99 -9.05 3.68 -1.38
CA THR A 99 -9.78 4.69 -0.59
C THR A 99 -11.03 5.14 -1.34
N VAL A 100 -12.18 5.14 -0.66
CA VAL A 100 -13.41 5.75 -1.19
C VAL A 100 -13.29 7.27 -1.06
N SER A 101 -13.10 7.97 -2.18
CA SER A 101 -13.03 9.42 -2.20
C SER A 101 -14.36 10.06 -1.78
N ALA A 102 -14.32 11.29 -1.27
CA ALA A 102 -15.53 12.02 -0.92
C ALA A 102 -16.47 12.23 -2.13
N ALA A 103 -15.91 12.36 -3.33
CA ALA A 103 -16.68 12.46 -4.57
C ALA A 103 -17.38 11.14 -4.89
N THR A 104 -16.64 10.04 -4.88
CA THR A 104 -17.17 8.67 -5.11
C THR A 104 -18.23 8.30 -4.09
N ALA A 105 -17.99 8.59 -2.79
CA ALA A 105 -18.95 8.33 -1.73
C ALA A 105 -20.28 9.02 -1.98
N LYS A 106 -20.24 10.28 -2.43
CA LYS A 106 -21.45 11.08 -2.71
C LYS A 106 -22.14 10.66 -4.00
N GLU A 107 -21.38 10.32 -5.05
CA GLU A 107 -21.92 9.99 -6.37
C GLU A 107 -22.63 8.63 -6.37
N TYR A 108 -22.07 7.64 -5.68
CA TYR A 108 -22.56 6.26 -5.69
C TYR A 108 -23.21 5.83 -4.37
N ASP A 109 -23.39 6.75 -3.42
CA ASP A 109 -23.94 6.47 -2.08
C ASP A 109 -23.18 5.34 -1.35
N ILE A 110 -21.85 5.33 -1.48
CA ILE A 110 -20.96 4.35 -0.86
C ILE A 110 -20.44 4.93 0.46
N PRO A 111 -20.38 4.15 1.56
CA PRO A 111 -19.75 4.57 2.80
C PRO A 111 -18.29 5.00 2.59
N LYS A 112 -17.83 6.01 3.35
CA LYS A 112 -16.41 6.39 3.35
C LYS A 112 -15.60 5.35 4.09
N GLY A 113 -14.43 5.02 3.56
CA GLY A 113 -13.56 4.02 4.16
C GLY A 113 -12.57 3.43 3.18
N ALA A 114 -12.02 2.27 3.52
CA ALA A 114 -11.17 1.47 2.64
C ALA A 114 -12.02 0.39 1.95
N TYR A 115 -12.26 0.55 0.65
CA TYR A 115 -13.03 -0.39 -0.17
C TYR A 115 -12.19 -1.61 -0.54
N ILE A 116 -12.71 -2.80 -0.31
CA ILE A 116 -12.06 -4.07 -0.64
C ILE A 116 -12.30 -4.39 -2.13
N LYS A 117 -11.26 -4.29 -2.93
CA LYS A 117 -11.27 -4.69 -4.34
C LYS A 117 -11.04 -6.19 -4.51
N GLU A 118 -10.15 -6.74 -3.69
CA GLU A 118 -9.70 -8.12 -3.78
C GLU A 118 -9.45 -8.70 -2.40
N VAL A 119 -9.81 -9.97 -2.20
CA VAL A 119 -9.44 -10.76 -1.03
C VAL A 119 -8.57 -11.91 -1.53
N LYS A 120 -7.36 -12.04 -0.99
CA LYS A 120 -6.44 -13.11 -1.39
C LYS A 120 -6.93 -14.48 -0.93
N MET A 121 -6.72 -15.46 -1.80
CA MET A 121 -6.92 -16.88 -1.45
C MET A 121 -6.03 -17.27 -0.27
N ASP A 122 -6.55 -18.12 0.61
CA ASP A 122 -5.85 -18.62 1.80
C ASP A 122 -5.36 -17.51 2.76
N SER A 123 -6.02 -16.34 2.74
CA SER A 123 -5.70 -15.21 3.60
C SER A 123 -6.52 -15.20 4.89
N PRO A 124 -6.03 -14.52 5.95
CA PRO A 124 -6.81 -14.21 7.15
C PRO A 124 -8.15 -13.53 6.86
N ALA A 125 -8.17 -12.59 5.89
CA ALA A 125 -9.37 -11.88 5.47
C ALA A 125 -10.44 -12.83 4.94
N LEU A 126 -10.04 -13.78 4.08
CA LEU A 126 -10.97 -14.77 3.53
C LEU A 126 -11.52 -15.67 4.63
N ALA A 127 -10.66 -16.14 5.54
CA ALA A 127 -11.05 -16.98 6.67
C ALA A 127 -12.04 -16.29 7.61
N ALA A 128 -11.92 -14.98 7.78
CA ALA A 128 -12.81 -14.13 8.59
C ALA A 128 -14.13 -13.78 7.90
N GLY A 129 -14.28 -14.08 6.59
CA GLY A 129 -15.50 -13.81 5.83
C GLY A 129 -15.58 -12.39 5.23
N LEU A 130 -14.47 -11.66 5.15
CA LEU A 130 -14.36 -10.43 4.39
C LEU A 130 -14.51 -10.72 2.89
N GLN A 131 -15.12 -9.80 2.15
CA GLN A 131 -15.46 -10.00 0.74
C GLN A 131 -15.09 -8.77 -0.11
N SER A 132 -14.84 -9.01 -1.38
CA SER A 132 -14.76 -7.92 -2.36
C SER A 132 -16.11 -7.19 -2.41
N GLY A 133 -16.08 -5.86 -2.40
CA GLY A 133 -17.26 -5.02 -2.30
C GLY A 133 -17.54 -4.48 -0.90
N ASP A 134 -16.93 -5.03 0.14
CA ASP A 134 -17.02 -4.47 1.49
C ASP A 134 -16.27 -3.14 1.59
N VAL A 135 -16.74 -2.25 2.45
CA VAL A 135 -16.03 -1.02 2.82
C VAL A 135 -15.66 -1.10 4.29
N ILE A 136 -14.36 -1.15 4.60
CA ILE A 136 -13.87 -1.10 5.97
C ILE A 136 -14.06 0.31 6.51
N THR A 137 -14.79 0.42 7.62
CA THR A 137 -15.10 1.70 8.27
C THR A 137 -14.48 1.82 9.66
N GLU A 138 -14.14 0.68 10.30
CA GLU A 138 -13.55 0.66 11.63
C GLU A 138 -12.63 -0.54 11.80
N MET A 139 -11.59 -0.41 12.63
CA MET A 139 -10.66 -1.45 13.03
C MET A 139 -10.31 -1.26 14.50
N ASP A 140 -10.61 -2.26 15.34
CA ASP A 140 -10.47 -2.23 16.81
C ASP A 140 -11.09 -0.99 17.46
N GLY A 141 -12.33 -0.63 17.07
CA GLY A 141 -13.05 0.51 17.63
C GLY A 141 -12.57 1.88 17.12
N GLU A 142 -11.61 1.90 16.20
CA GLU A 142 -11.09 3.13 15.63
C GLU A 142 -11.47 3.28 14.15
N ALA A 143 -11.95 4.46 13.76
CA ALA A 143 -12.41 4.72 12.40
C ALA A 143 -11.30 4.56 11.35
N VAL A 144 -11.68 3.97 10.20
CA VAL A 144 -10.85 3.82 9.00
C VAL A 144 -11.46 4.65 7.89
N TYR A 145 -10.78 5.74 7.49
CA TYR A 145 -11.24 6.63 6.42
C TYR A 145 -10.52 6.42 5.10
N THR A 146 -9.30 5.87 5.14
CA THR A 146 -8.42 5.70 3.98
C THR A 146 -7.66 4.39 4.09
N VAL A 147 -7.05 3.94 2.99
CA VAL A 147 -6.13 2.80 3.02
C VAL A 147 -4.93 3.09 3.93
N ASP A 148 -4.41 4.32 3.93
CA ASP A 148 -3.28 4.70 4.80
C ASP A 148 -3.62 4.58 6.29
N SER A 149 -4.88 4.92 6.68
CA SER A 149 -5.34 4.75 8.06
C SER A 149 -5.49 3.27 8.44
N TYR A 150 -5.94 2.42 7.50
CA TYR A 150 -5.97 0.97 7.66
C TYR A 150 -4.56 0.40 7.81
N GLU A 151 -3.65 0.75 6.92
CA GLU A 151 -2.25 0.30 6.95
C GLU A 151 -1.55 0.65 8.26
N SER A 152 -1.68 1.91 8.70
CA SER A 152 -1.08 2.36 9.96
C SER A 152 -1.55 1.53 11.15
N LYS A 153 -2.84 1.16 11.17
CA LYS A 153 -3.41 0.29 12.22
C LYS A 153 -2.89 -1.15 12.09
N LEU A 154 -2.89 -1.70 10.88
CA LEU A 154 -2.36 -3.04 10.63
C LEU A 154 -0.89 -3.15 11.04
N LEU A 155 -0.05 -2.18 10.66
CA LEU A 155 1.37 -2.18 11.03
C LEU A 155 1.62 -2.06 12.54
N ALA A 156 0.68 -1.56 13.33
CA ALA A 156 0.77 -1.52 14.78
C ALA A 156 0.52 -2.90 15.43
N LEU A 157 -0.14 -3.81 14.72
CA LEU A 157 -0.45 -5.17 15.20
C LEU A 157 0.75 -6.12 15.04
N LYS A 158 0.61 -7.28 15.67
CA LYS A 158 1.56 -8.39 15.54
C LYS A 158 0.88 -9.58 14.90
N PRO A 159 1.61 -10.40 14.14
CA PRO A 159 1.10 -11.69 13.73
C PRO A 159 0.59 -12.52 14.92
N GLY A 160 -0.60 -13.09 14.77
CA GLY A 160 -1.29 -13.83 15.81
C GLY A 160 -2.29 -13.00 16.64
N ASP A 161 -2.23 -11.68 16.58
CA ASP A 161 -3.26 -10.83 17.21
C ASP A 161 -4.64 -11.08 16.56
N GLU A 162 -5.69 -10.96 17.33
CA GLU A 162 -7.06 -10.90 16.84
C GLU A 162 -7.47 -9.43 16.73
N VAL A 163 -8.04 -9.05 15.59
CA VAL A 163 -8.50 -7.69 15.31
C VAL A 163 -9.96 -7.71 14.87
N GLU A 164 -10.75 -6.81 15.40
CA GLU A 164 -12.13 -6.62 15.00
C GLU A 164 -12.20 -5.61 13.84
N ILE A 165 -12.75 -6.02 12.71
CA ILE A 165 -12.92 -5.17 11.52
C ILE A 165 -14.41 -5.01 11.24
N VAL A 166 -14.90 -3.77 11.28
CA VAL A 166 -16.25 -3.41 10.91
C VAL A 166 -16.28 -2.98 9.45
N VAL A 167 -17.13 -3.66 8.68
CA VAL A 167 -17.34 -3.35 7.26
C VAL A 167 -18.78 -2.97 7.00
N GLN A 168 -18.98 -2.14 6.00
CA GLN A 168 -20.27 -1.90 5.38
C GLN A 168 -20.35 -2.74 4.11
N ARG A 169 -21.27 -3.70 4.09
CA ARG A 169 -21.52 -4.60 2.94
C ARG A 169 -22.79 -4.20 2.23
N GLN A 170 -22.78 -4.14 0.92
CA GLN A 170 -23.96 -3.82 0.15
C GLN A 170 -24.97 -4.96 0.24
N GLY A 171 -26.12 -4.68 0.88
CA GLY A 171 -27.31 -5.53 0.86
C GLY A 171 -28.20 -5.23 -0.34
N ALA A 172 -29.43 -5.75 -0.33
CA ALA A 172 -30.38 -5.57 -1.42
C ALA A 172 -30.86 -4.11 -1.59
N GLU A 173 -31.01 -3.36 -0.51
CA GLU A 173 -31.55 -1.98 -0.53
C GLU A 173 -30.56 -0.95 0.05
N LYS A 174 -29.68 -1.36 0.95
CA LYS A 174 -28.76 -0.47 1.66
C LYS A 174 -27.49 -1.22 2.09
N TYR A 175 -26.50 -0.46 2.51
CA TYR A 175 -25.33 -1.00 3.19
C TYR A 175 -25.72 -1.50 4.59
N GLU A 176 -25.20 -2.66 4.96
CA GLU A 176 -25.37 -3.30 6.26
C GLU A 176 -24.03 -3.42 6.95
N GLU A 177 -24.02 -3.14 8.24
CA GLU A 177 -22.83 -3.25 9.06
C GLU A 177 -22.58 -4.69 9.47
N ILE A 178 -21.37 -5.16 9.24
CA ILE A 178 -20.91 -6.50 9.58
C ILE A 178 -19.58 -6.38 10.32
N THR A 179 -19.50 -7.06 11.45
CA THR A 179 -18.25 -7.18 12.23
C THR A 179 -17.59 -8.52 11.93
N CYS A 180 -16.33 -8.50 11.56
CA CYS A 180 -15.51 -9.68 11.32
C CYS A 180 -14.32 -9.70 12.29
N THR A 181 -14.07 -10.82 12.95
CA THR A 181 -12.85 -11.01 13.74
C THR A 181 -11.80 -11.68 12.86
N VAL A 182 -10.67 -11.02 12.69
CA VAL A 182 -9.58 -11.46 11.82
C VAL A 182 -8.37 -11.81 12.68
N GLN A 183 -7.81 -13.00 12.50
CA GLN A 183 -6.52 -13.36 13.08
C GLN A 183 -5.40 -12.89 12.15
N VAL A 184 -4.57 -11.95 12.61
CA VAL A 184 -3.49 -11.37 11.83
C VAL A 184 -2.45 -12.42 11.47
N GLY A 185 -2.14 -12.57 10.19
CA GLY A 185 -1.12 -13.45 9.65
C GLY A 185 0.25 -12.79 9.51
N VAL A 186 1.15 -13.50 8.84
CA VAL A 186 2.51 -13.03 8.48
C VAL A 186 2.60 -12.89 6.97
N LEU A 187 3.11 -11.76 6.50
CA LEU A 187 3.49 -11.60 5.09
C LEU A 187 4.74 -12.49 4.83
N LYS A 188 4.59 -13.41 3.88
CA LYS A 188 5.66 -14.36 3.49
C LYS A 188 6.35 -13.96 2.21
#